data_8a427ef1cdf15943b4a0db091e08cb8b
#
_entry.id   8a427ef1cdf15943b4a0db091e08cb8b
#
_cell.length_a   1.000
_cell.length_b   1.000
_cell.length_c   1.000
_cell.angle_alpha   90.00
_cell.angle_beta   90.00
_cell.angle_gamma   90.00
#
_symmetry.space_group_name_H-M   'P 1'
#
loop_
_entity.id
_entity.type
_entity.pdbx_description
1 polymer ?
#
loop_
_entity_poly.entity_id
_entity_poly.type
_entity_poly.pdbx_seq_one_letter_code
_entity_poly.pdbx_strand_id
1 'polypeptide(L)'
;MKRGIKRRALATVVSTGILLSAVAIMGSMLTAWSNSIFANEQYDISNAHDEGINKLNEFLVIEHVWFGTDSDKFINMTMTNVGNVGLNVTKITLDNSIDREDIVLTDGGIEQNGYLSKKIFYNWTNTDPIKISISTEKGSLYQTHVMGP
;
A
#
# COMPACT_ATOMS: atom_id res chain seq x y z
N MET A 1 -58.05 40.19 -35.78
CA MET A 1 -56.58 40.15 -35.47
C MET A 1 -56.20 39.74 -34.06
N LYS A 2 -57.06 39.29 -33.19
CA LYS A 2 -56.74 38.91 -31.78
C LYS A 2 -56.38 37.43 -31.50
N ARG A 3 -56.58 36.49 -32.45
CA ARG A 3 -56.31 35.05 -32.25
C ARG A 3 -54.83 34.67 -32.40
N GLY A 4 -54.03 35.41 -33.16
CA GLY A 4 -52.60 35.08 -33.36
C GLY A 4 -51.71 35.41 -32.17
N ILE A 5 -52.05 36.39 -31.36
CA ILE A 5 -51.25 36.81 -30.18
C ILE A 5 -51.37 35.77 -29.06
N LYS A 6 -52.56 35.21 -28.84
CA LYS A 6 -52.78 34.18 -27.81
C LYS A 6 -52.02 32.86 -28.07
N ARG A 7 -51.90 32.46 -29.35
CA ARG A 7 -51.13 31.26 -29.76
C ARG A 7 -49.64 31.43 -29.59
N ARG A 8 -49.08 32.61 -29.89
CA ARG A 8 -47.68 32.92 -29.69
C ARG A 8 -47.30 32.96 -28.21
N ALA A 9 -48.11 33.56 -27.37
CA ALA A 9 -47.91 33.61 -25.92
C ALA A 9 -47.93 32.21 -25.30
N LEU A 10 -48.86 31.35 -25.74
CA LEU A 10 -48.93 29.97 -25.26
C LEU A 10 -47.70 29.16 -25.67
N ALA A 11 -47.23 29.28 -26.91
CA ALA A 11 -46.02 28.61 -27.39
C ALA A 11 -44.76 29.02 -26.61
N THR A 12 -44.64 30.31 -26.27
CA THR A 12 -43.51 30.82 -25.47
C THR A 12 -43.54 30.24 -24.05
N VAL A 13 -44.71 30.18 -23.39
CA VAL A 13 -44.84 29.61 -22.05
C VAL A 13 -44.49 28.11 -22.02
N VAL A 14 -44.95 27.35 -23.03
CA VAL A 14 -44.64 25.94 -23.15
C VAL A 14 -43.14 25.71 -23.38
N SER A 15 -42.54 26.48 -24.30
CA SER A 15 -41.09 26.37 -24.58
C SER A 15 -40.24 26.73 -23.35
N THR A 16 -40.62 27.77 -22.61
CA THR A 16 -39.93 28.18 -21.39
C THR A 16 -40.05 27.09 -20.33
N GLY A 17 -41.20 26.47 -20.16
CA GLY A 17 -41.42 25.37 -19.25
C GLY A 17 -40.56 24.13 -19.55
N ILE A 18 -40.44 23.77 -20.83
CA ILE A 18 -39.59 22.67 -21.29
C ILE A 18 -38.10 22.98 -21.02
N LEU A 19 -37.66 24.20 -21.34
CA LEU A 19 -36.26 24.61 -21.09
C LEU A 19 -35.94 24.59 -19.59
N LEU A 20 -36.83 25.07 -18.75
CA LEU A 20 -36.65 25.11 -17.30
C LEU A 20 -36.57 23.70 -16.72
N SER A 21 -37.40 22.79 -17.20
CA SER A 21 -37.36 21.38 -16.83
C SER A 21 -36.06 20.70 -17.26
N ALA A 22 -35.58 20.97 -18.47
CA ALA A 22 -34.30 20.42 -18.96
C ALA A 22 -33.12 20.90 -18.12
N VAL A 23 -33.09 22.20 -17.79
CA VAL A 23 -32.03 22.76 -16.92
C VAL A 23 -32.07 22.18 -15.51
N ALA A 24 -33.27 21.98 -14.94
CA ALA A 24 -33.41 21.36 -13.62
C ALA A 24 -32.91 19.91 -13.59
N ILE A 25 -33.22 19.13 -14.62
CA ILE A 25 -32.73 17.74 -14.75
C ILE A 25 -31.21 17.72 -14.91
N MET A 26 -30.63 18.54 -15.78
CA MET A 26 -29.19 18.62 -15.95
C MET A 26 -28.49 19.07 -14.66
N GLY A 27 -29.02 20.05 -13.94
CA GLY A 27 -28.50 20.51 -12.67
C GLY A 27 -28.50 19.42 -11.61
N SER A 28 -29.59 18.66 -11.49
CA SER A 28 -29.65 17.54 -10.54
C SER A 28 -28.72 16.39 -10.88
N MET A 29 -28.55 16.09 -12.17
CA MET A 29 -27.56 15.08 -12.61
C MET A 29 -26.13 15.52 -12.32
N LEU A 30 -25.81 16.78 -12.54
CA LEU A 30 -24.47 17.32 -12.28
C LEU A 30 -24.13 17.29 -10.80
N THR A 31 -25.07 17.65 -9.93
CA THR A 31 -24.88 17.58 -8.48
C THR A 31 -24.75 16.13 -7.98
N ALA A 32 -25.55 15.20 -8.49
CA ALA A 32 -25.45 13.79 -8.14
C ALA A 32 -24.09 13.20 -8.58
N TRP A 33 -23.64 13.52 -9.78
CA TRP A 33 -22.35 13.08 -10.28
C TRP A 33 -21.18 13.68 -9.48
N SER A 34 -21.24 14.98 -9.18
CA SER A 34 -20.24 15.65 -8.35
C SER A 34 -20.14 15.03 -6.96
N ASN A 35 -21.28 14.79 -6.30
CA ASN A 35 -21.29 14.16 -4.98
C ASN A 35 -20.72 12.73 -5.00
N SER A 36 -20.96 11.98 -6.09
CA SER A 36 -20.41 10.63 -6.25
C SER A 36 -18.87 10.67 -6.38
N ILE A 37 -18.32 11.62 -7.13
CA ILE A 37 -16.87 11.78 -7.23
C ILE A 37 -16.27 12.16 -5.89
N PHE A 38 -16.84 13.15 -5.19
CA PHE A 38 -16.34 13.53 -3.86
C PHE A 38 -16.36 12.38 -2.86
N ALA A 39 -17.42 11.56 -2.86
CA ALA A 39 -17.48 10.40 -1.99
C ALA A 39 -16.39 9.37 -2.28
N ASN A 40 -16.10 9.10 -3.54
CA ASN A 40 -15.02 8.19 -3.95
C ASN A 40 -13.64 8.76 -3.59
N GLU A 41 -13.39 10.04 -3.87
CA GLU A 41 -12.12 10.69 -3.51
C GLU A 41 -11.88 10.70 -1.99
N GLN A 42 -12.90 10.97 -1.19
CA GLN A 42 -12.80 10.89 0.27
C GLN A 42 -12.47 9.49 0.75
N TYR A 43 -13.05 8.47 0.13
CA TYR A 43 -12.76 7.08 0.47
C TYR A 43 -11.31 6.71 0.14
N ASP A 44 -10.83 7.10 -1.03
CA ASP A 44 -9.46 6.84 -1.48
C ASP A 44 -8.42 7.57 -0.61
N ILE A 45 -8.69 8.83 -0.24
CA ILE A 45 -7.82 9.60 0.66
C ILE A 45 -7.79 8.98 2.06
N SER A 46 -8.94 8.55 2.58
CA SER A 46 -9.01 7.90 3.89
C SER A 46 -8.20 6.60 3.91
N ASN A 47 -8.36 5.76 2.91
CA ASN A 47 -7.60 4.51 2.80
C ASN A 47 -6.10 4.76 2.68
N ALA A 48 -5.69 5.69 1.83
CA ALA A 48 -4.27 6.05 1.69
C ALA A 48 -3.67 6.61 2.97
N HIS A 49 -4.46 7.36 3.75
CA HIS A 49 -4.05 7.88 5.04
C HIS A 49 -3.87 6.77 6.08
N ASP A 50 -4.83 5.85 6.17
CA ASP A 50 -4.77 4.71 7.08
C ASP A 50 -3.61 3.76 6.75
N GLU A 51 -3.35 3.50 5.48
CA GLU A 51 -2.18 2.75 5.02
C GLU A 51 -0.88 3.46 5.40
N GLY A 52 -0.81 4.77 5.21
CA GLY A 52 0.34 5.59 5.59
C GLY A 52 0.62 5.56 7.09
N ILE A 53 -0.41 5.72 7.93
CA ILE A 53 -0.28 5.63 9.38
C ILE A 53 0.15 4.22 9.80
N ASN A 54 -0.44 3.18 9.24
CA ASN A 54 -0.08 1.81 9.56
C ASN A 54 1.38 1.52 9.19
N LYS A 55 1.86 2.03 8.06
CA LYS A 55 3.27 1.91 7.67
C LYS A 55 4.21 2.62 8.64
N LEU A 56 3.85 3.79 9.14
CA LEU A 56 4.62 4.53 10.14
C LEU A 56 4.66 3.83 11.51
N ASN A 57 3.64 3.02 11.80
CA ASN A 57 3.55 2.25 13.04
C ASN A 57 4.22 0.88 12.96
N GLU A 58 4.66 0.44 11.78
CA GLU A 58 5.50 -0.73 11.61
C GLU A 58 6.93 -0.42 12.05
N PHE A 59 7.50 -1.20 12.92
CA PHE A 59 8.91 -1.09 13.27
C PHE A 59 9.52 -2.47 13.51
N LEU A 60 10.39 -2.89 12.59
CA LEU A 60 11.07 -4.18 12.63
C LEU A 60 12.53 -3.97 13.03
N VAL A 61 12.98 -4.74 13.98
CA VAL A 61 14.39 -4.80 14.39
C VAL A 61 14.97 -6.17 14.05
N ILE A 62 16.10 -6.19 13.40
CA ILE A 62 16.90 -7.39 13.19
C ILE A 62 17.80 -7.53 14.42
N GLU A 63 17.46 -8.45 15.32
CA GLU A 63 18.16 -8.59 16.59
C GLU A 63 19.46 -9.38 16.45
N HIS A 64 19.38 -10.52 15.78
CA HIS A 64 20.50 -11.43 15.65
C HIS A 64 20.61 -11.99 14.24
N VAL A 65 21.84 -12.04 13.75
CA VAL A 65 22.19 -12.72 12.51
C VAL A 65 23.33 -13.70 12.82
N TRP A 66 23.05 -14.98 12.64
CA TRP A 66 23.98 -16.06 12.92
C TRP A 66 24.40 -16.71 11.60
N PHE A 67 25.69 -16.97 11.51
CA PHE A 67 26.28 -17.72 10.41
C PHE A 67 26.58 -19.13 10.86
N GLY A 68 26.24 -20.10 10.07
CA GLY A 68 26.55 -21.50 10.38
C GLY A 68 26.87 -22.29 9.12
N THR A 69 27.51 -23.44 9.35
CA THR A 69 27.85 -24.40 8.31
C THR A 69 27.41 -25.77 8.82
N ASP A 70 26.46 -26.35 8.10
CA ASP A 70 26.01 -27.72 8.28
C ASP A 70 26.56 -28.56 7.11
N SER A 71 25.66 -29.11 6.28
CA SER A 71 26.01 -29.61 4.95
C SER A 71 26.28 -28.44 3.98
N ASP A 72 25.56 -27.33 4.16
CA ASP A 72 25.69 -26.09 3.41
C ASP A 72 25.81 -24.89 4.34
N LYS A 73 26.33 -23.78 3.83
CA LYS A 73 26.38 -22.52 4.56
C LYS A 73 24.97 -21.94 4.70
N PHE A 74 24.68 -21.40 5.87
CA PHE A 74 23.39 -20.77 6.13
C PHE A 74 23.54 -19.52 6.98
N ILE A 75 22.52 -18.66 6.89
CA ILE A 75 22.31 -17.51 7.75
C ILE A 75 21.00 -17.76 8.50
N ASN A 76 21.04 -17.67 9.81
CA ASN A 76 19.84 -17.66 10.66
C ASN A 76 19.66 -16.25 11.21
N MET A 77 18.52 -15.65 10.95
CA MET A 77 18.21 -14.29 11.44
C MET A 77 16.96 -14.30 12.31
N THR A 78 17.00 -13.50 13.35
CA THR A 78 15.85 -13.24 14.23
C THR A 78 15.45 -11.78 14.08
N MET A 79 14.17 -11.58 13.80
CA MET A 79 13.54 -10.29 13.60
C MET A 79 12.44 -10.11 14.63
N THR A 80 12.37 -8.97 15.26
CA THR A 80 11.35 -8.64 16.26
C THR A 80 10.55 -7.43 15.82
N ASN A 81 9.25 -7.53 15.92
CA ASN A 81 8.35 -6.41 15.69
C ASN A 81 8.23 -5.59 16.98
N VAL A 82 8.87 -4.44 17.01
CA VAL A 82 8.77 -3.48 18.11
C VAL A 82 7.82 -2.31 17.82
N GLY A 83 7.10 -2.41 16.69
CA GLY A 83 6.06 -1.46 16.31
C GLY A 83 4.75 -1.66 17.06
N ASN A 84 3.80 -0.75 16.80
CA ASN A 84 2.49 -0.76 17.44
C ASN A 84 1.44 -1.58 16.69
N VAL A 85 1.77 -2.08 15.51
CA VAL A 85 0.88 -2.88 14.66
C VAL A 85 1.57 -4.18 14.25
N GLY A 86 0.78 -5.22 13.98
CA GLY A 86 1.29 -6.45 13.35
C GLY A 86 1.84 -6.13 11.96
N LEU A 87 2.92 -6.78 11.57
CA LEU A 87 3.53 -6.66 10.25
C LEU A 87 3.67 -8.03 9.58
N ASN A 88 3.73 -8.03 8.27
CA ASN A 88 3.96 -9.23 7.48
C ASN A 88 5.18 -9.04 6.59
N VAL A 89 6.23 -9.80 6.85
CA VAL A 89 7.45 -9.83 6.02
C VAL A 89 7.15 -10.65 4.76
N THR A 90 7.21 -10.00 3.61
CA THR A 90 6.94 -10.65 2.32
C THR A 90 8.19 -11.12 1.62
N LYS A 91 9.31 -10.41 1.81
CA LYS A 91 10.55 -10.72 1.13
C LYS A 91 11.77 -10.40 1.98
N ILE A 92 12.75 -11.31 1.93
CA ILE A 92 14.10 -11.09 2.44
C ILE A 92 15.06 -11.17 1.24
N THR A 93 15.88 -10.15 1.08
CA THR A 93 16.94 -10.11 0.05
C THR A 93 18.29 -10.16 0.75
N LEU A 94 19.11 -11.10 0.38
CA LEU A 94 20.52 -11.20 0.74
C LEU A 94 21.35 -10.80 -0.47
N ASP A 95 22.21 -9.83 -0.32
CA ASP A 95 22.97 -9.25 -1.42
C ASP A 95 24.42 -9.04 -0.97
N ASN A 96 25.34 -9.66 -1.67
CA ASN A 96 26.77 -9.40 -1.54
C ASN A 96 27.34 -8.99 -2.91
N SER A 97 28.63 -8.69 -3.00
CA SER A 97 29.26 -8.26 -4.24
C SER A 97 29.25 -9.31 -5.37
N ILE A 98 28.93 -10.57 -5.07
CA ILE A 98 29.03 -11.71 -5.99
C ILE A 98 27.65 -12.29 -6.32
N ASP A 99 26.76 -12.38 -5.32
CA ASP A 99 25.49 -13.09 -5.42
C ASP A 99 24.37 -12.33 -4.73
N ARG A 100 23.16 -12.45 -5.29
CA ARG A 100 21.94 -11.88 -4.74
C ARG A 100 20.87 -12.95 -4.72
N GLU A 101 20.30 -13.15 -3.55
CA GLU A 101 19.21 -14.09 -3.35
C GLU A 101 17.96 -13.37 -2.78
N ASP A 102 16.83 -13.58 -3.42
CA ASP A 102 15.53 -13.06 -3.03
C ASP A 102 14.65 -14.20 -2.50
N ILE A 103 14.30 -14.17 -1.23
CA ILE A 103 13.49 -15.19 -0.57
C ILE A 103 12.10 -14.60 -0.30
N VAL A 104 11.09 -15.16 -0.95
CA VAL A 104 9.69 -14.79 -0.73
C VAL A 104 9.13 -15.61 0.44
N LEU A 105 8.53 -14.94 1.39
CA LEU A 105 7.90 -15.56 2.56
C LEU A 105 6.39 -15.59 2.39
N THR A 106 5.78 -16.75 2.58
CA THR A 106 4.32 -16.93 2.62
C THR A 106 3.79 -16.93 4.06
N ASP A 107 4.67 -17.07 5.03
CA ASP A 107 4.37 -17.09 6.47
C ASP A 107 5.36 -16.17 7.20
N GLY A 108 5.25 -14.88 6.91
CA GLY A 108 6.10 -13.82 7.47
C GLY A 108 5.38 -12.92 8.47
N GLY A 109 4.19 -13.32 8.96
CA GLY A 109 3.42 -12.55 9.92
C GLY A 109 4.09 -12.47 11.28
N ILE A 110 4.25 -11.28 11.83
CA ILE A 110 4.82 -11.01 13.14
C ILE A 110 3.85 -10.11 13.91
N GLU A 111 3.28 -10.61 14.97
CA GLU A 111 2.41 -9.83 15.85
C GLU A 111 3.20 -8.73 16.58
N GLN A 112 2.51 -7.79 17.19
CA GLN A 112 3.13 -6.76 18.02
C GLN A 112 3.94 -7.43 19.15
N ASN A 113 5.18 -7.02 19.33
CA ASN A 113 6.17 -7.63 20.25
C ASN A 113 6.47 -9.12 19.97
N GLY A 114 6.04 -9.64 18.83
CA GLY A 114 6.38 -10.96 18.35
C GLY A 114 7.73 -10.99 17.63
N TYR A 115 8.23 -12.18 17.40
CA TYR A 115 9.47 -12.40 16.66
C TYR A 115 9.31 -13.46 15.57
N LEU A 116 10.16 -13.39 14.56
CA LEU A 116 10.29 -14.39 13.50
C LEU A 116 11.76 -14.78 13.36
N SER A 117 12.04 -16.08 13.44
CA SER A 117 13.37 -16.62 13.16
C SER A 117 13.35 -17.40 11.87
N LYS A 118 14.32 -17.11 10.96
CA LYS A 118 14.38 -17.76 9.65
C LYS A 118 15.79 -18.21 9.35
N LYS A 119 15.94 -19.52 9.02
CA LYS A 119 17.18 -20.11 8.52
C LYS A 119 17.14 -20.08 6.99
N ILE A 120 18.15 -19.49 6.37
CA ILE A 120 18.28 -19.32 4.92
C ILE A 120 19.62 -19.90 4.50
N PHE A 121 19.62 -20.79 3.53
CA PHE A 121 20.87 -21.30 2.94
C PHE A 121 21.43 -20.25 2.00
N TYR A 122 22.63 -19.78 2.27
CA TYR A 122 23.28 -18.72 1.51
C TYR A 122 24.80 -18.92 1.54
N ASN A 123 25.44 -18.82 0.39
CA ASN A 123 26.88 -19.01 0.27
C ASN A 123 27.65 -17.74 0.65
N TRP A 124 27.81 -17.50 1.93
CA TRP A 124 28.52 -16.34 2.45
C TRP A 124 30.04 -16.53 2.47
N THR A 125 30.78 -15.42 2.44
CA THR A 125 32.23 -15.34 2.62
C THR A 125 32.55 -14.43 3.79
N ASN A 126 33.74 -14.57 4.36
CA ASN A 126 34.23 -13.73 5.45
C ASN A 126 34.88 -12.42 4.96
N THR A 127 34.96 -12.20 3.66
CA THR A 127 35.60 -11.03 3.05
C THR A 127 34.60 -9.97 2.59
N ASP A 128 33.39 -10.39 2.26
CA ASP A 128 32.39 -9.50 1.68
C ASP A 128 31.21 -9.24 2.63
N PRO A 129 30.86 -7.98 2.88
CA PRO A 129 29.66 -7.67 3.66
C PRO A 129 28.41 -8.10 2.90
N ILE A 130 27.46 -8.65 3.66
CA ILE A 130 26.16 -9.03 3.14
C ILE A 130 25.15 -7.96 3.55
N LYS A 131 24.51 -7.37 2.56
CA LYS A 131 23.37 -6.48 2.76
C LYS A 131 22.12 -7.32 2.89
N ILE A 132 21.47 -7.23 4.03
CA ILE A 132 20.19 -7.86 4.30
C ILE A 132 19.11 -6.77 4.14
N SER A 133 18.16 -7.02 3.26
CA SER A 133 17.00 -6.12 3.06
C SER A 133 15.71 -6.89 3.28
N ILE A 134 14.84 -6.39 4.14
CA ILE A 134 13.57 -6.99 4.52
C ILE A 134 12.45 -6.07 4.07
N SER A 135 11.54 -6.60 3.27
CA SER A 135 10.36 -5.86 2.78
C SER A 135 9.09 -6.39 3.44
N THR A 136 8.23 -5.51 3.88
CA THR A 136 6.91 -5.84 4.41
C THR A 136 5.81 -5.70 3.35
N GLU A 137 4.65 -6.24 3.62
CA GLU A 137 3.46 -6.16 2.78
C GLU A 137 3.02 -4.71 2.52
N LYS A 138 3.17 -3.84 3.52
CA LYS A 138 2.84 -2.40 3.41
C LYS A 138 3.95 -1.57 2.77
N GLY A 139 5.02 -2.22 2.27
CA GLY A 139 6.12 -1.58 1.57
C GLY A 139 7.13 -0.88 2.47
N SER A 140 7.19 -1.20 3.76
CA SER A 140 8.31 -0.81 4.62
C SER A 140 9.57 -1.60 4.24
N LEU A 141 10.73 -0.94 4.28
CA LEU A 141 12.02 -1.54 3.94
C LEU A 141 13.00 -1.36 5.08
N TYR A 142 13.51 -2.46 5.61
CA TYR A 142 14.52 -2.50 6.67
C TYR A 142 15.80 -3.09 6.12
N GLN A 143 16.93 -2.45 6.42
CA GLN A 143 18.23 -2.87 5.88
C GLN A 143 19.30 -2.91 6.97
N THR A 144 20.15 -3.91 6.90
CA THR A 144 21.35 -4.02 7.72
C THR A 144 22.50 -4.60 6.91
N HIS A 145 23.73 -4.41 7.37
CA HIS A 145 24.91 -4.99 6.78
C HIS A 145 25.59 -5.85 7.84
N VAL A 146 25.92 -7.06 7.49
CA VAL A 146 26.60 -8.02 8.36
C VAL A 146 27.79 -8.64 7.65
N MET A 147 28.81 -9.03 8.40
CA MET A 147 29.95 -9.77 7.86
C MET A 147 29.91 -11.20 8.35
N GLY A 148 30.23 -12.13 7.49
CA GLY A 148 30.46 -13.52 7.87
C GLY A 148 31.67 -13.65 8.80
N PRO A 149 31.71 -14.70 9.63
CA PRO A 149 32.81 -14.98 10.55
C PRO A 149 34.11 -15.38 9.82
#